data_1accd2d647890515f95a0a0ab8de0824
#
_entry.id   1accd2d647890515f95a0a0ab8de0824
#
_cell.length_a   1.000
_cell.length_b   1.000
_cell.length_c   1.000
_cell.angle_alpha   90.00
_cell.angle_beta   90.00
_cell.angle_gamma   90.00
#
_symmetry.space_group_name_H-M   'P 1'
#
loop_
_entity.id
_entity.type
_entity.pdbx_description
1 polymer ?
#
loop_
_entity_poly.entity_id
_entity_poly.type
_entity_poly.pdbx_seq_one_letter_code
_entity_poly.pdbx_strand_id
1 'polypeptide(L)'
;MKNCKLLVLLLSVCIACHATLQSGNAHFIVKNLKTEYAVTPLGLDVELPRFSWQMESLGAERGLQQTAYQIIVSDEKGNIVWDSGKTQNGFSLNVVYNGTSLQPSTRYSWTVTVWNQRGEQMSETSWFETGLMSCDSTYQGWKDAKWIGGSDQDMVLYSHYLPVFRLEYTIQLNEILKSTCAGLVYGANDVSMENVSKILGHSNI
;
A
#
# COMPACT_ATOMS: atom_id res chain seq x y z
N MET A 1 -68.38 2.14 43.49
CA MET A 1 -67.85 2.84 42.34
C MET A 1 -66.32 2.52 42.28
N LYS A 2 -65.92 1.58 41.45
CA LYS A 2 -64.53 1.10 41.34
C LYS A 2 -63.97 1.58 39.99
N ASN A 3 -62.96 2.46 40.03
CA ASN A 3 -62.28 2.97 38.87
C ASN A 3 -61.32 1.91 38.33
N CYS A 4 -61.59 1.37 37.17
CA CYS A 4 -60.69 0.50 36.42
C CYS A 4 -59.73 1.38 35.61
N LYS A 5 -58.46 1.45 36.03
CA LYS A 5 -57.39 2.10 35.26
C LYS A 5 -56.88 1.09 34.25
N LEU A 6 -57.20 1.34 32.99
CA LEU A 6 -56.68 0.59 31.84
C LEU A 6 -55.22 0.98 31.62
N LEU A 7 -54.31 0.07 31.92
CA LEU A 7 -52.87 0.21 31.69
C LEU A 7 -52.61 -0.22 30.23
N VAL A 8 -52.41 0.76 29.36
CA VAL A 8 -51.99 0.49 27.97
C VAL A 8 -50.47 0.27 27.96
N LEU A 9 -50.07 -0.98 27.82
CA LEU A 9 -48.66 -1.36 27.66
C LEU A 9 -48.29 -1.16 26.22
N LEU A 10 -47.60 -0.05 25.91
CA LEU A 10 -46.99 0.18 24.59
C LEU A 10 -45.76 -0.74 24.44
N LEU A 11 -45.95 -1.86 23.75
CA LEU A 11 -44.87 -2.74 23.35
C LEU A 11 -44.17 -2.07 22.16
N SER A 12 -43.08 -1.34 22.42
CA SER A 12 -42.18 -0.85 21.41
C SER A 12 -41.39 -2.04 20.81
N VAL A 13 -41.88 -2.56 19.70
CA VAL A 13 -41.15 -3.55 18.90
C VAL A 13 -40.04 -2.80 18.18
N CYS A 14 -38.84 -2.80 18.78
CA CYS A 14 -37.63 -2.37 18.10
C CYS A 14 -37.30 -3.43 17.03
N ILE A 15 -37.76 -3.21 15.80
CA ILE A 15 -37.32 -4.00 14.65
C ILE A 15 -35.87 -3.61 14.38
N ALA A 16 -34.96 -4.32 15.05
CA ALA A 16 -33.57 -4.31 14.64
C ALA A 16 -33.51 -4.94 13.24
N CYS A 17 -33.43 -4.08 12.24
CA CYS A 17 -33.16 -4.48 10.87
C CYS A 17 -31.74 -5.06 10.86
N HIS A 18 -31.61 -6.34 11.19
CA HIS A 18 -30.41 -7.09 10.89
C HIS A 18 -30.39 -7.24 9.37
N ALA A 19 -29.63 -6.38 8.71
CA ALA A 19 -29.20 -6.65 7.35
C ALA A 19 -28.35 -7.93 7.42
N THR A 20 -29.01 -9.07 7.31
CA THR A 20 -28.32 -10.32 6.99
C THR A 20 -27.68 -10.09 5.63
N LEU A 21 -26.37 -9.91 5.62
CA LEU A 21 -25.57 -10.08 4.42
C LEU A 21 -25.85 -11.50 3.91
N GLN A 22 -26.83 -11.61 3.01
CA GLN A 22 -26.99 -12.82 2.23
C GLN A 22 -25.74 -12.92 1.37
N SER A 23 -24.78 -13.72 1.85
CA SER A 23 -23.80 -14.35 0.98
C SER A 23 -24.60 -15.28 0.05
N GLY A 24 -25.27 -14.72 -0.93
CA GLY A 24 -25.76 -15.47 -2.06
C GLY A 24 -24.57 -16.19 -2.66
N ASN A 25 -24.76 -17.45 -3.11
CA ASN A 25 -23.73 -18.20 -3.82
C ASN A 25 -23.32 -17.41 -5.07
N ALA A 26 -22.39 -16.48 -4.90
CA ALA A 26 -21.83 -15.76 -6.05
C ALA A 26 -21.06 -16.78 -6.90
N HIS A 27 -21.33 -16.79 -8.19
CA HIS A 27 -20.67 -17.70 -9.13
C HIS A 27 -19.27 -17.20 -9.54
N PHE A 28 -18.72 -16.25 -8.80
CA PHE A 28 -17.40 -15.68 -9.04
C PHE A 28 -16.67 -15.37 -7.72
N ILE A 29 -15.37 -15.23 -7.82
CA ILE A 29 -14.50 -14.75 -6.75
C ILE A 29 -13.81 -13.46 -7.18
N VAL A 30 -13.38 -12.68 -6.19
CA VAL A 30 -12.48 -11.53 -6.35
C VAL A 30 -11.10 -11.99 -5.87
N LYS A 31 -10.07 -11.77 -6.66
CA LYS A 31 -8.71 -12.22 -6.38
C LYS A 31 -7.65 -11.25 -6.89
N ASN A 32 -6.38 -11.58 -6.64
CA ASN A 32 -5.23 -10.79 -7.10
C ASN A 32 -5.32 -9.32 -6.70
N LEU A 33 -5.73 -9.08 -5.46
CA LEU A 33 -5.75 -7.74 -4.88
C LEU A 33 -4.34 -7.18 -4.83
N LYS A 34 -4.15 -5.98 -5.38
CA LYS A 34 -2.87 -5.29 -5.41
C LYS A 34 -3.02 -3.85 -4.99
N THR A 35 -2.02 -3.38 -4.25
CA THR A 35 -1.80 -1.96 -3.97
C THR A 35 -0.49 -1.56 -4.64
N GLU A 36 -0.49 -0.55 -5.49
CA GLU A 36 0.68 -0.10 -6.29
C GLU A 36 1.38 -1.29 -7.01
N TYR A 37 0.58 -2.16 -7.64
CA TYR A 37 1.02 -3.37 -8.37
C TYR A 37 1.63 -4.50 -7.52
N ALA A 38 1.81 -4.29 -6.21
CA ALA A 38 2.34 -5.29 -5.29
C ALA A 38 1.23 -5.95 -4.46
N VAL A 39 1.45 -7.19 -4.05
CA VAL A 39 0.60 -7.90 -3.10
C VAL A 39 1.10 -7.56 -1.70
N THR A 40 0.25 -6.98 -0.87
CA THR A 40 0.56 -6.60 0.52
C THR A 40 1.90 -5.86 0.69
N PRO A 41 2.13 -4.73 -0.01
CA PRO A 41 3.39 -4.00 0.05
C PRO A 41 3.68 -3.47 1.45
N LEU A 42 4.96 -3.49 1.82
CA LEU A 42 5.52 -2.87 3.01
C LEU A 42 6.27 -1.60 2.62
N GLY A 43 6.18 -0.58 3.47
CA GLY A 43 6.95 0.65 3.29
C GLY A 43 6.52 1.48 2.08
N LEU A 44 5.22 1.57 1.83
CA LEU A 44 4.68 2.32 0.71
C LEU A 44 4.70 3.83 0.99
N ASP A 45 5.48 4.59 0.22
CA ASP A 45 5.60 6.05 0.36
C ASP A 45 4.76 6.83 -0.67
N VAL A 46 3.64 6.26 -1.09
CA VAL A 46 2.71 6.89 -2.03
C VAL A 46 1.52 7.47 -1.26
N GLU A 47 1.28 8.78 -1.40
CA GLU A 47 0.18 9.46 -0.70
C GLU A 47 -1.20 8.98 -1.15
N LEU A 48 -1.37 8.72 -2.44
CA LEU A 48 -2.61 8.28 -3.05
C LEU A 48 -2.42 6.93 -3.75
N PRO A 49 -2.32 5.82 -3.00
CA PRO A 49 -2.09 4.51 -3.57
C PRO A 49 -3.24 4.06 -4.47
N ARG A 50 -2.90 3.24 -5.45
CA ARG A 50 -3.86 2.69 -6.43
C ARG A 50 -4.15 1.24 -6.11
N PHE A 51 -5.43 0.90 -6.17
CA PHE A 51 -5.94 -0.45 -5.94
C PHE A 51 -6.31 -1.13 -7.25
N SER A 52 -6.06 -2.44 -7.30
CA SER A 52 -6.43 -3.27 -8.44
C SER A 52 -6.85 -4.65 -7.95
N TRP A 53 -7.78 -5.28 -8.68
CA TRP A 53 -8.27 -6.63 -8.40
C TRP A 53 -8.72 -7.31 -9.68
N GLN A 54 -9.04 -8.58 -9.60
CA GLN A 54 -9.56 -9.38 -10.71
C GLN A 54 -10.80 -10.15 -10.27
N MET A 55 -11.73 -10.30 -11.21
CA MET A 55 -12.86 -11.21 -11.06
C MET A 55 -12.57 -12.52 -11.80
N GLU A 56 -12.94 -13.64 -11.19
CA GLU A 56 -12.83 -14.95 -11.81
C GLU A 56 -14.13 -15.73 -11.63
N SER A 57 -14.63 -16.31 -12.72
CA SER A 57 -15.79 -17.19 -12.67
C SER A 57 -15.42 -18.52 -12.01
N LEU A 58 -16.27 -19.01 -11.13
CA LEU A 58 -16.13 -20.34 -10.50
C LEU A 58 -16.63 -21.49 -11.38
N GLY A 59 -17.17 -21.19 -12.54
CA GLY A 59 -17.72 -22.17 -13.46
C GLY A 59 -17.34 -21.94 -14.92
N ALA A 60 -18.02 -22.63 -15.82
CA ALA A 60 -17.81 -22.51 -17.26
C ALA A 60 -18.43 -21.22 -17.87
N GLU A 61 -18.88 -20.32 -17.04
CA GLU A 61 -19.53 -19.07 -17.48
C GLU A 61 -18.54 -18.14 -18.18
N ARG A 62 -19.01 -17.59 -19.29
CA ARG A 62 -18.29 -16.58 -20.06
C ARG A 62 -19.01 -15.24 -19.99
N GLY A 63 -18.26 -14.16 -20.20
CA GLY A 63 -18.82 -12.81 -20.24
C GLY A 63 -19.16 -12.25 -18.86
N LEU A 64 -18.48 -12.70 -17.80
CA LEU A 64 -18.58 -12.09 -16.48
C LEU A 64 -18.07 -10.65 -16.55
N GLN A 65 -18.90 -9.70 -16.10
CA GLN A 65 -18.61 -8.28 -16.14
C GLN A 65 -18.87 -7.63 -14.79
N GLN A 66 -17.94 -6.80 -14.34
CA GLN A 66 -18.15 -5.91 -13.22
C GLN A 66 -19.06 -4.76 -13.62
N THR A 67 -20.04 -4.43 -12.80
CA THR A 67 -20.91 -3.27 -12.99
C THR A 67 -20.67 -2.19 -11.95
N ALA A 68 -20.24 -2.59 -10.75
CA ALA A 68 -19.95 -1.66 -9.67
C ALA A 68 -18.88 -2.23 -8.74
N TYR A 69 -18.27 -1.34 -7.97
CA TYR A 69 -17.41 -1.70 -6.84
C TYR A 69 -17.62 -0.75 -5.67
N GLN A 70 -17.17 -1.15 -4.50
CA GLN A 70 -16.97 -0.32 -3.32
C GLN A 70 -15.65 -0.70 -2.67
N ILE A 71 -14.85 0.28 -2.29
CA ILE A 71 -13.62 0.07 -1.54
C ILE A 71 -13.77 0.74 -0.18
N ILE A 72 -13.47 0.00 0.86
CA ILE A 72 -13.37 0.51 2.24
C ILE A 72 -11.95 0.30 2.71
N VAL A 73 -11.30 1.36 3.18
CA VAL A 73 -9.96 1.31 3.77
C VAL A 73 -10.07 1.67 5.24
N SER A 74 -9.43 0.87 6.10
CA SER A 74 -9.43 1.07 7.55
C SER A 74 -8.00 1.04 8.09
N ASP A 75 -7.76 1.82 9.14
CA ASP A 75 -6.51 1.80 9.90
C ASP A 75 -6.41 0.56 10.82
N GLU A 76 -5.30 0.42 11.55
CA GLU A 76 -5.05 -0.68 12.50
C GLU A 76 -6.07 -0.74 13.64
N LYS A 77 -6.73 0.38 13.95
CA LYS A 77 -7.74 0.47 15.00
C LYS A 77 -9.14 0.15 14.50
N GLY A 78 -9.28 -0.10 13.19
CA GLY A 78 -10.55 -0.35 12.54
C GLY A 78 -11.33 0.92 12.17
N ASN A 79 -10.73 2.11 12.28
CA ASN A 79 -11.38 3.33 11.83
C ASN A 79 -11.37 3.39 10.31
N ILE A 80 -12.50 3.68 9.71
CA ILE A 80 -12.61 3.84 8.26
C ILE A 80 -11.95 5.18 7.89
N VAL A 81 -10.91 5.12 7.07
CA VAL A 81 -10.19 6.28 6.52
C VAL A 81 -10.65 6.62 5.11
N TRP A 82 -11.29 5.68 4.43
CA TRP A 82 -11.92 5.88 3.13
C TRP A 82 -13.04 4.87 2.88
N ASP A 83 -14.13 5.37 2.35
CA ASP A 83 -15.20 4.58 1.74
C ASP A 83 -15.54 5.23 0.39
N SER A 84 -15.32 4.52 -0.70
CA SER A 84 -15.62 5.02 -2.05
C SER A 84 -17.14 5.13 -2.30
N GLY A 85 -17.94 4.57 -1.43
CA GLY A 85 -19.34 4.25 -1.73
C GLY A 85 -19.44 3.27 -2.89
N LYS A 86 -20.65 2.81 -3.17
CA LYS A 86 -20.93 1.96 -4.34
C LYS A 86 -20.79 2.77 -5.63
N THR A 87 -19.69 2.57 -6.33
CA THR A 87 -19.35 3.26 -7.58
C THR A 87 -19.74 2.40 -8.78
N GLN A 88 -20.62 2.93 -9.66
CA GLN A 88 -21.03 2.26 -10.90
C GLN A 88 -19.91 2.37 -11.93
N ASN A 89 -19.06 1.36 -11.97
CA ASN A 89 -17.89 1.33 -12.85
C ASN A 89 -17.41 -0.10 -13.10
N GLY A 90 -17.09 -0.43 -14.34
CA GLY A 90 -16.56 -1.72 -14.74
C GLY A 90 -15.02 -1.83 -14.64
N PHE A 91 -14.32 -0.75 -14.30
CA PHE A 91 -12.85 -0.78 -14.15
C PHE A 91 -12.45 -1.35 -12.79
N SER A 92 -11.44 -2.19 -12.82
CA SER A 92 -10.85 -2.86 -11.64
C SER A 92 -9.33 -2.64 -11.53
N LEU A 93 -8.80 -1.69 -12.30
CA LEU A 93 -7.37 -1.39 -12.36
C LEU A 93 -7.12 0.08 -11.99
N ASN A 94 -6.09 0.30 -11.17
CA ASN A 94 -5.59 1.62 -10.82
C ASN A 94 -6.65 2.56 -10.23
N VAL A 95 -7.55 2.04 -9.40
CA VAL A 95 -8.50 2.86 -8.65
C VAL A 95 -7.75 3.62 -7.58
N VAL A 96 -7.71 4.94 -7.71
CA VAL A 96 -6.94 5.82 -6.85
C VAL A 96 -7.64 5.99 -5.50
N TYR A 97 -6.86 5.87 -4.42
CA TYR A 97 -7.31 6.23 -3.07
C TYR A 97 -7.71 7.70 -3.02
N ASN A 98 -8.84 7.99 -2.40
CA ASN A 98 -9.36 9.36 -2.24
C ASN A 98 -9.96 9.56 -0.84
N GLY A 99 -9.25 9.08 0.18
CA GLY A 99 -9.63 9.21 1.58
C GLY A 99 -8.84 10.29 2.33
N THR A 100 -8.81 10.17 3.64
CA THR A 100 -7.98 11.04 4.48
C THR A 100 -6.50 10.73 4.28
N SER A 101 -5.61 11.71 4.53
CA SER A 101 -4.16 11.51 4.41
C SER A 101 -3.70 10.30 5.23
N LEU A 102 -2.95 9.43 4.58
CA LEU A 102 -2.37 8.26 5.21
C LEU A 102 -1.28 8.67 6.19
N GLN A 103 -1.21 7.97 7.31
CA GLN A 103 -0.19 8.20 8.33
C GLN A 103 1.05 7.36 8.02
N PRO A 104 2.26 7.84 8.35
CA PRO A 104 3.49 7.06 8.18
C PRO A 104 3.51 5.83 9.10
N SER A 105 4.27 4.81 8.70
CA SER A 105 4.53 3.58 9.47
C SER A 105 3.25 2.95 10.02
N THR A 106 2.20 2.92 9.19
CA THR A 106 0.86 2.47 9.59
C THR A 106 0.36 1.41 8.62
N ARG A 107 -0.19 0.34 9.18
CA ARG A 107 -0.86 -0.69 8.38
C ARG A 107 -2.31 -0.33 8.14
N TYR A 108 -2.73 -0.50 6.91
CA TYR A 108 -4.11 -0.31 6.45
C TYR A 108 -4.63 -1.61 5.87
N SER A 109 -5.85 -1.98 6.24
CA SER A 109 -6.60 -3.03 5.56
C SER A 109 -7.59 -2.39 4.59
N TRP A 110 -7.80 -3.04 3.46
CA TRP A 110 -8.81 -2.59 2.51
C TRP A 110 -9.62 -3.76 1.98
N THR A 111 -10.91 -3.53 1.87
CA THR A 111 -11.87 -4.50 1.34
C THR A 111 -12.49 -3.94 0.09
N VAL A 112 -12.48 -4.72 -0.99
CA VAL A 112 -13.25 -4.41 -2.18
C VAL A 112 -14.47 -5.31 -2.25
N THR A 113 -15.63 -4.71 -2.44
CA THR A 113 -16.88 -5.40 -2.78
C THR A 113 -17.17 -5.12 -4.24
N VAL A 114 -17.40 -6.17 -5.01
CA VAL A 114 -17.63 -6.11 -6.45
C VAL A 114 -19.02 -6.65 -6.77
N TRP A 115 -19.74 -5.98 -7.66
CA TRP A 115 -21.02 -6.42 -8.20
C TRP A 115 -20.88 -6.76 -9.67
N ASN A 116 -21.48 -7.87 -10.08
CA ASN A 116 -21.55 -8.27 -11.48
C ASN A 116 -22.84 -7.79 -12.15
N GLN A 117 -22.98 -8.10 -13.43
CA GLN A 117 -24.17 -7.73 -14.25
C GLN A 117 -25.47 -8.43 -13.81
N ARG A 118 -25.40 -9.42 -12.92
CA ARG A 118 -26.58 -10.12 -12.35
C ARG A 118 -26.96 -9.57 -10.98
N GLY A 119 -26.22 -8.59 -10.47
CA GLY A 119 -26.41 -8.07 -9.13
C GLY A 119 -25.83 -8.95 -8.01
N GLU A 120 -25.15 -10.05 -8.36
CA GLU A 120 -24.39 -10.84 -7.39
C GLU A 120 -23.22 -10.01 -6.89
N GLN A 121 -22.84 -10.18 -5.63
CA GLN A 121 -21.71 -9.47 -5.03
C GLN A 121 -20.72 -10.44 -4.36
N MET A 122 -19.47 -10.06 -4.37
CA MET A 122 -18.38 -10.74 -3.65
C MET A 122 -17.42 -9.71 -3.10
N SER A 123 -16.89 -9.98 -1.92
CA SER A 123 -15.91 -9.11 -1.27
C SER A 123 -14.63 -9.90 -1.00
N GLU A 124 -13.50 -9.18 -1.09
CA GLU A 124 -12.19 -9.72 -0.74
C GLU A 124 -11.37 -8.63 -0.04
N THR A 125 -10.48 -9.04 0.85
CA THR A 125 -9.71 -8.12 1.70
C THR A 125 -8.22 -8.31 1.49
N SER A 126 -7.48 -7.21 1.49
CA SER A 126 -6.03 -7.18 1.48
C SER A 126 -5.54 -6.07 2.42
N TRP A 127 -4.23 -5.86 2.48
CA TRP A 127 -3.63 -4.82 3.30
C TRP A 127 -2.37 -4.26 2.65
N PHE A 128 -1.94 -3.12 3.12
CA PHE A 128 -0.65 -2.51 2.81
C PHE A 128 -0.13 -1.77 4.05
N GLU A 129 1.15 -1.46 4.05
CA GLU A 129 1.79 -0.69 5.12
C GLU A 129 2.53 0.49 4.52
N THR A 130 2.30 1.67 5.08
CA THR A 130 3.00 2.88 4.66
C THR A 130 4.43 2.90 5.19
N GLY A 131 5.32 3.51 4.41
CA GLY A 131 6.68 3.81 4.85
C GLY A 131 6.74 5.09 5.69
N LEU A 132 7.85 5.79 5.60
CA LEU A 132 8.06 7.03 6.33
C LEU A 132 7.35 8.23 5.70
N MET A 133 6.85 8.09 4.48
CA MET A 133 6.11 9.09 3.69
C MET A 133 6.92 10.35 3.33
N SER A 134 8.18 10.42 3.74
CA SER A 134 9.11 11.50 3.40
C SER A 134 10.55 11.05 3.62
N CYS A 135 11.47 11.51 2.79
CA CYS A 135 12.91 11.37 3.00
C CYS A 135 13.49 12.43 3.95
N ASP A 136 12.72 13.44 4.30
CA ASP A 136 13.13 14.46 5.27
C ASP A 136 13.04 13.90 6.69
N SER A 137 14.18 13.77 7.37
CA SER A 137 14.28 13.24 8.73
C SER A 137 13.60 14.11 9.79
N THR A 138 13.19 15.34 9.45
CA THR A 138 12.39 16.20 10.33
C THR A 138 10.89 15.88 10.26
N TYR A 139 10.48 15.10 9.27
CA TYR A 139 9.08 14.70 9.11
C TYR A 139 8.66 13.74 10.22
N GLN A 140 7.43 13.89 10.69
CA GLN A 140 6.90 13.13 11.84
C GLN A 140 7.02 11.60 11.71
N GLY A 141 7.05 11.07 10.49
CA GLY A 141 7.19 9.64 10.21
C GLY A 141 8.52 9.06 10.66
N TRP A 142 9.55 9.87 10.75
CA TRP A 142 10.87 9.46 11.22
C TRP A 142 10.93 9.32 12.73
N LYS A 143 10.08 10.05 13.47
CA LYS A 143 10.17 10.16 14.93
C LYS A 143 11.59 10.56 15.34
N ASP A 144 12.30 9.68 16.04
CA ASP A 144 13.68 9.89 16.44
C ASP A 144 14.67 9.08 15.59
N ALA A 145 14.21 8.43 14.53
CA ALA A 145 15.05 7.66 13.63
C ALA A 145 15.99 8.59 12.83
N LYS A 146 17.16 8.08 12.53
CA LYS A 146 18.17 8.76 11.71
C LYS A 146 18.66 7.81 10.64
N TRP A 147 19.12 8.36 9.54
CA TRP A 147 19.87 7.57 8.57
C TRP A 147 21.09 6.95 9.25
N ILE A 148 21.24 5.65 9.06
CA ILE A 148 22.46 4.94 9.42
C ILE A 148 23.27 4.78 8.14
N GLY A 149 24.44 5.37 8.11
CA GLY A 149 25.33 5.35 6.96
C GLY A 149 26.72 5.77 7.38
N GLY A 150 27.63 5.76 6.44
CA GLY A 150 28.97 6.30 6.63
C GLY A 150 28.94 7.80 6.94
N SER A 151 30.11 8.41 7.08
CA SER A 151 30.25 9.86 7.20
C SER A 151 29.74 10.54 5.92
N ASP A 152 29.51 11.85 5.98
CA ASP A 152 29.11 12.67 4.80
C ASP A 152 30.08 12.52 3.60
N GLN A 153 31.19 11.82 3.79
CA GLN A 153 32.21 11.55 2.77
C GLN A 153 32.04 10.17 2.12
N ASP A 154 31.21 9.29 2.70
CA ASP A 154 31.05 7.92 2.23
C ASP A 154 29.71 7.74 1.52
N MET A 155 29.76 7.68 0.20
CA MET A 155 28.58 7.31 -0.57
C MET A 155 28.61 5.81 -0.82
N VAL A 156 27.68 5.07 -0.20
CA VAL A 156 27.50 3.64 -0.47
C VAL A 156 26.25 3.46 -1.33
N LEU A 157 26.44 2.99 -2.54
CA LEU A 157 25.35 2.68 -3.45
C LEU A 157 25.03 1.19 -3.38
N TYR A 158 23.86 0.85 -2.79
CA TYR A 158 23.32 -0.51 -2.86
C TYR A 158 22.47 -0.66 -4.10
N SER A 159 22.86 -1.56 -5.00
CA SER A 159 22.04 -1.94 -6.13
C SER A 159 21.73 -3.44 -6.09
N HIS A 160 20.64 -3.83 -6.75
CA HIS A 160 20.41 -5.24 -7.02
C HIS A 160 21.58 -5.82 -7.81
N TYR A 161 21.87 -7.11 -7.58
CA TYR A 161 22.88 -7.79 -8.37
C TYR A 161 22.53 -7.72 -9.85
N LEU A 162 23.33 -6.99 -10.61
CA LEU A 162 23.20 -6.88 -12.07
C LEU A 162 24.40 -7.60 -12.68
N PRO A 163 24.19 -8.72 -13.37
CA PRO A 163 25.28 -9.49 -13.98
C PRO A 163 25.98 -8.72 -15.13
N VAL A 164 25.25 -7.83 -15.76
CA VAL A 164 25.75 -6.93 -16.80
C VAL A 164 25.11 -5.56 -16.62
N PHE A 165 25.90 -4.51 -16.52
CA PHE A 165 25.42 -3.15 -16.44
C PHE A 165 26.35 -2.18 -17.17
N ARG A 166 25.80 -1.05 -17.59
CA ARG A 166 26.53 0.10 -18.08
C ARG A 166 26.28 1.26 -17.12
N LEU A 167 27.34 1.87 -16.63
CA LEU A 167 27.28 3.04 -15.76
C LEU A 167 27.85 4.23 -16.52
N GLU A 168 27.07 5.32 -16.57
CA GLU A 168 27.52 6.60 -17.11
C GLU A 168 27.31 7.66 -16.02
N TYR A 169 28.35 8.40 -15.71
CA TYR A 169 28.29 9.44 -14.68
C TYR A 169 29.24 10.58 -15.00
N THR A 170 28.94 11.73 -14.44
CA THR A 170 29.82 12.91 -14.50
C THR A 170 30.34 13.20 -13.10
N ILE A 171 31.67 13.31 -12.97
CA ILE A 171 32.31 13.69 -11.72
C ILE A 171 32.69 15.15 -11.79
N GLN A 172 32.33 15.92 -10.78
CA GLN A 172 32.79 17.29 -10.57
C GLN A 172 33.47 17.36 -9.22
N LEU A 173 34.76 17.67 -9.24
CA LEU A 173 35.51 17.91 -8.01
C LEU A 173 35.15 19.26 -7.43
N ASN A 174 34.83 19.29 -6.13
CA ASN A 174 34.57 20.52 -5.42
C ASN A 174 35.85 21.04 -4.79
N GLU A 175 36.32 22.17 -5.27
CA GLU A 175 37.57 22.81 -4.76
C GLU A 175 37.53 23.12 -3.25
N ILE A 176 36.31 23.33 -2.70
CA ILE A 176 36.14 23.64 -1.28
C ILE A 176 36.54 22.46 -0.39
N LEU A 177 36.34 21.22 -0.84
CA LEU A 177 36.61 20.01 -0.08
C LEU A 177 38.08 19.55 -0.14
N LYS A 178 38.94 20.24 -0.89
CA LYS A 178 40.35 19.90 -1.09
C LYS A 178 40.60 18.43 -1.48
N SER A 179 39.60 17.78 -2.03
CA SER A 179 39.74 16.43 -2.56
C SER A 179 40.47 16.47 -3.87
N THR A 180 41.57 15.70 -3.98
CA THR A 180 42.37 15.62 -5.20
C THR A 180 42.03 14.44 -6.08
N CYS A 181 41.10 13.56 -5.63
CA CYS A 181 40.67 12.40 -6.37
C CYS A 181 39.19 12.13 -6.16
N ALA A 182 38.58 11.60 -7.20
CA ALA A 182 37.24 11.07 -7.18
C ALA A 182 37.19 9.81 -8.04
N GLY A 183 36.35 8.85 -7.71
CA GLY A 183 36.28 7.60 -8.45
C GLY A 183 35.08 6.76 -8.08
N LEU A 184 34.92 5.68 -8.81
CA LEU A 184 33.90 4.67 -8.57
C LEU A 184 34.58 3.39 -8.07
N VAL A 185 33.99 2.80 -7.04
CA VAL A 185 34.41 1.48 -6.54
C VAL A 185 33.37 0.45 -6.93
N TYR A 186 33.78 -0.65 -7.52
CA TYR A 186 32.89 -1.75 -7.87
C TYR A 186 33.46 -3.09 -7.37
N GLY A 187 32.57 -4.06 -7.12
CA GLY A 187 32.97 -5.38 -6.62
C GLY A 187 33.60 -5.35 -5.23
N ALA A 188 33.22 -4.36 -4.40
CA ALA A 188 33.77 -4.24 -3.05
C ALA A 188 33.27 -5.39 -2.15
N ASN A 189 34.21 -6.02 -1.44
CA ASN A 189 33.90 -7.06 -0.47
C ASN A 189 33.83 -6.52 0.97
N ASP A 190 34.22 -5.26 1.18
CA ASP A 190 34.18 -4.60 2.46
C ASP A 190 33.00 -3.66 2.54
N VAL A 191 32.05 -3.95 3.43
CA VAL A 191 30.80 -3.20 3.59
C VAL A 191 31.07 -1.77 4.08
N SER A 192 32.12 -1.56 4.88
CA SER A 192 32.48 -0.25 5.40
C SER A 192 33.31 0.57 4.42
N MET A 193 33.92 -0.07 3.41
CA MET A 193 34.87 0.54 2.47
C MET A 193 36.05 1.28 3.15
N GLU A 194 36.32 0.94 4.40
CA GLU A 194 37.36 1.60 5.18
C GLU A 194 38.78 1.28 4.66
N ASN A 195 38.93 0.21 3.92
CA ASN A 195 40.22 -0.28 3.46
C ASN A 195 40.27 -0.39 1.94
N VAL A 196 40.48 0.73 1.28
CA VAL A 196 40.58 0.83 -0.18
C VAL A 196 41.63 -0.13 -0.77
N SER A 197 42.67 -0.46 0.00
CA SER A 197 43.70 -1.42 -0.41
C SER A 197 43.22 -2.89 -0.47
N LYS A 198 42.10 -3.21 0.17
CA LYS A 198 41.47 -4.52 0.13
C LYS A 198 40.39 -4.62 -0.96
N ILE A 199 40.02 -3.52 -1.56
CA ILE A 199 39.04 -3.46 -2.62
C ILE A 199 39.75 -3.94 -3.90
N LEU A 200 39.41 -5.16 -4.30
CA LEU A 200 39.94 -5.73 -5.53
C LEU A 200 39.21 -5.11 -6.70
N GLY A 201 39.85 -4.27 -7.37
CA GLY A 201 39.33 -3.60 -8.56
C GLY A 201 40.18 -2.38 -8.84
N HIS A 202 41.41 -2.62 -9.12
CA HIS A 202 42.28 -1.56 -9.59
C HIS A 202 41.88 -1.12 -10.96
N SER A 203 41.19 -0.02 -11.07
CA SER A 203 41.40 0.81 -12.23
C SER A 203 41.91 2.15 -11.75
N ASN A 204 43.22 2.32 -11.74
CA ASN A 204 43.77 3.64 -11.86
C ASN A 204 43.32 4.18 -13.21
N ILE A 205 42.43 5.14 -13.18
CA ILE A 205 42.15 6.03 -14.30
C ILE A 205 43.00 7.27 -14.10
#